data_0d4303dfd9a07435c61c61bad22a08cb
#
_entry.id   0d4303dfd9a07435c61c61bad22a08cb
#
_cell.length_a   1.000
_cell.length_b   1.000
_cell.length_c   1.000
_cell.angle_alpha   90.00
_cell.angle_beta   90.00
_cell.angle_gamma   90.00
#
_symmetry.space_group_name_H-M   'P 1'
#
loop_
_entity.id
_entity.type
_entity.pdbx_description
1 polymer ?
#
loop_
_entity_poly.entity_id
_entity_poly.type
_entity_poly.pdbx_seq_one_letter_code
_entity_poly.pdbx_strand_id
1 'polypeptide(L)'
;MYSRQKAFVFGLLGLAFGYFCHRLTLLYDSLTNAPPMERIAYLLGEGLNQVFNPLWLFSFTQKSLLAFILGVLTMTLVYLYVSTGQKVYREGEEYGSARFGNSKEKRNFYSKNPFNDTILARDVRLTLLEKKKPQFDRNKNLIVIGGSGAGKTFRFVKPNLIQLNCSNIVVDPKDHLAEKTGKLFLENGYQVKVLDLVNMTNSDGFNPFRYVETENDLNRMLTVYFNNTRGSGSRSDPFWDEASMTLVRAIASYLVDFYNPPGSSKQEQEARRKRGRYPAFSEIGKLIKLLSKGDNQDKSVLEVLFEDYAKKYGHENFTMRNWADFQNYKDKTLDSVIAVTTAKFALFNIQSVIDLTQKDTMDLKTWGTQKTMVYLVIPDNDTTFRFLSALFFSTVFSTLTRQADVDFKGQLPIHVRSYLDEFANVGEIPDFAEQTSTVRSRNMSLVPILQNIAQLQGLYKEKEAWKTILGNCDSLLYLGGNDEETFKFMSGLLGKQTIDVRSSSRSFGQTGSSSTSHQKIARDLMTADEVGNMKRDECLVRIAGVPVFRTKKYFPLKHRNWKWLADKETDVRWWHYHINPLTAEEEVDLSGHKIRDLSTETTLH
;
A
#
# COMPACT_ATOMS: atom_id res chain seq x y z
N MET A 1 26.79 -24.49 -15.76
CA MET A 1 27.17 -25.42 -16.88
C MET A 1 28.65 -25.32 -17.22
N TYR A 2 29.24 -24.16 -17.28
CA TYR A 2 30.66 -23.90 -17.64
C TYR A 2 31.72 -24.57 -16.71
N SER A 3 31.47 -24.69 -15.41
CA SER A 3 32.39 -25.27 -14.42
C SER A 3 32.59 -26.79 -14.59
N ARG A 4 31.51 -27.51 -14.91
CA ARG A 4 31.61 -28.98 -15.12
C ARG A 4 32.38 -29.36 -16.39
N GLN A 5 32.27 -28.54 -17.45
CA GLN A 5 33.01 -28.76 -18.70
C GLN A 5 34.52 -28.52 -18.50
N LYS A 6 34.88 -27.45 -17.75
CA LYS A 6 36.29 -27.18 -17.42
C LYS A 6 36.89 -28.29 -16.56
N ALA A 7 36.19 -28.74 -15.52
CA ALA A 7 36.65 -29.84 -14.67
C ALA A 7 36.89 -31.12 -15.49
N PHE A 8 36.03 -31.43 -16.43
CA PHE A 8 36.19 -32.58 -17.32
C PHE A 8 37.42 -32.46 -18.23
N VAL A 9 37.63 -31.27 -18.83
CA VAL A 9 38.82 -31.03 -19.69
C VAL A 9 40.11 -31.13 -18.88
N PHE A 10 40.17 -30.52 -17.68
CA PHE A 10 41.35 -30.63 -16.82
C PHE A 10 41.57 -32.04 -16.28
N GLY A 11 40.52 -32.82 -16.07
CA GLY A 11 40.61 -34.22 -15.73
C GLY A 11 41.26 -35.06 -16.84
N LEU A 12 40.85 -34.85 -18.09
CA LEU A 12 41.46 -35.50 -19.26
C LEU A 12 42.94 -35.09 -19.43
N LEU A 13 43.24 -33.79 -19.29
CA LEU A 13 44.60 -33.27 -19.34
C LEU A 13 45.46 -33.84 -18.20
N GLY A 14 44.90 -34.04 -17.02
CA GLY A 14 45.55 -34.65 -15.87
C GLY A 14 45.93 -36.11 -16.13
N LEU A 15 45.00 -36.87 -16.69
CA LEU A 15 45.27 -38.29 -17.09
C LEU A 15 46.35 -38.35 -18.16
N ALA A 16 46.30 -37.50 -19.19
CA ALA A 16 47.30 -37.45 -20.25
C ALA A 16 48.67 -37.05 -19.72
N PHE A 17 48.74 -36.04 -18.86
CA PHE A 17 49.98 -35.59 -18.24
C PHE A 17 50.53 -36.63 -17.25
N GLY A 18 49.70 -37.26 -16.46
CA GLY A 18 50.09 -38.37 -15.59
C GLY A 18 50.67 -39.56 -16.38
N TYR A 19 49.99 -39.91 -17.50
CA TYR A 19 50.47 -40.92 -18.39
C TYR A 19 51.82 -40.54 -19.02
N PHE A 20 52.03 -39.31 -19.38
CA PHE A 20 53.30 -38.79 -19.87
C PHE A 20 54.41 -38.92 -18.80
N CYS A 21 54.16 -38.52 -17.55
CA CYS A 21 55.10 -38.72 -16.44
C CYS A 21 55.41 -40.17 -16.15
N HIS A 22 54.44 -41.07 -16.23
CA HIS A 22 54.63 -42.53 -16.14
C HIS A 22 55.58 -43.02 -17.21
N ARG A 23 55.38 -42.62 -18.44
CA ARG A 23 56.22 -43.01 -19.58
C ARG A 23 57.66 -42.50 -19.46
N LEU A 24 57.86 -41.27 -19.03
CA LEU A 24 59.16 -40.68 -18.76
C LEU A 24 59.93 -41.50 -17.70
N THR A 25 59.26 -41.94 -16.64
CA THR A 25 59.86 -42.71 -15.57
C THR A 25 60.25 -44.06 -16.02
N LEU A 26 59.48 -44.76 -16.86
CA LEU A 26 59.87 -46.05 -17.46
C LEU A 26 61.09 -45.90 -18.34
N LEU A 27 61.18 -44.85 -19.14
CA LEU A 27 62.32 -44.55 -19.97
C LEU A 27 63.59 -44.29 -19.13
N TYR A 28 63.45 -43.49 -18.06
CA TYR A 28 64.51 -43.20 -17.10
C TYR A 28 65.07 -44.51 -16.45
N ASP A 29 64.18 -45.38 -16.00
CA ASP A 29 64.55 -46.67 -15.37
C ASP A 29 65.14 -47.66 -16.35
N SER A 30 64.85 -47.54 -17.66
CA SER A 30 65.45 -48.41 -18.68
C SER A 30 66.95 -48.13 -18.97
N LEU A 31 67.40 -46.90 -18.62
CA LEU A 31 68.76 -46.42 -18.81
C LEU A 31 69.66 -46.77 -17.60
N THR A 32 69.65 -48.05 -17.13
CA THR A 32 70.33 -48.49 -15.89
C THR A 32 71.84 -48.31 -15.88
N ASN A 33 72.48 -48.28 -17.02
CA ASN A 33 73.94 -48.24 -17.13
C ASN A 33 74.54 -46.82 -17.24
N ALA A 34 73.73 -45.76 -17.28
CA ALA A 34 74.17 -44.39 -17.39
C ALA A 34 74.09 -43.65 -16.03
N PRO A 35 74.99 -42.71 -15.74
CA PRO A 35 74.91 -41.83 -14.55
C PRO A 35 73.56 -40.97 -14.56
N PRO A 36 73.05 -40.59 -13.39
CA PRO A 36 71.76 -39.89 -13.32
C PRO A 36 71.67 -38.62 -14.17
N MET A 37 72.73 -37.84 -14.28
CA MET A 37 72.79 -36.63 -15.11
C MET A 37 72.69 -36.87 -16.58
N GLU A 38 73.36 -37.98 -17.10
CA GLU A 38 73.31 -38.39 -18.51
C GLU A 38 71.92 -38.93 -18.87
N ARG A 39 71.23 -39.58 -17.93
CA ARG A 39 69.84 -40.03 -18.11
C ARG A 39 68.91 -38.86 -18.30
N ILE A 40 69.06 -37.81 -17.48
CA ILE A 40 68.25 -36.57 -17.57
C ILE A 40 68.54 -35.83 -18.88
N ALA A 41 69.83 -35.75 -19.28
CA ALA A 41 70.24 -35.10 -20.54
C ALA A 41 69.65 -35.84 -21.74
N TYR A 42 69.65 -37.17 -21.73
CA TYR A 42 69.05 -37.99 -22.76
C TYR A 42 67.53 -37.82 -22.84
N LEU A 43 66.82 -37.76 -21.68
CA LEU A 43 65.41 -37.55 -21.64
C LEU A 43 64.99 -36.17 -22.20
N LEU A 44 65.77 -35.15 -21.96
CA LEU A 44 65.49 -33.75 -22.46
C LEU A 44 65.89 -33.61 -23.95
N GLY A 45 66.66 -34.52 -24.51
CA GLY A 45 67.10 -34.55 -25.91
C GLY A 45 66.35 -35.57 -26.75
N GLU A 46 67.09 -36.55 -27.21
CA GLU A 46 66.58 -37.59 -28.13
C GLU A 46 65.56 -38.56 -27.50
N GLY A 47 65.55 -38.67 -26.16
CA GLY A 47 64.67 -39.57 -25.42
C GLY A 47 63.18 -39.21 -25.52
N LEU A 48 62.84 -37.96 -25.76
CA LEU A 48 61.43 -37.53 -25.88
C LEU A 48 60.67 -38.28 -26.98
N ASN A 49 61.35 -38.63 -28.10
CA ASN A 49 60.72 -39.37 -29.19
C ASN A 49 60.43 -40.84 -28.80
N GLN A 50 61.16 -41.39 -27.82
CA GLN A 50 60.94 -42.75 -27.34
C GLN A 50 59.87 -42.87 -26.24
N VAL A 51 59.44 -41.77 -25.61
CA VAL A 51 58.38 -41.77 -24.58
C VAL A 51 57.09 -42.42 -25.08
N PHE A 52 56.80 -42.32 -26.37
CA PHE A 52 55.59 -42.85 -27.00
C PHE A 52 55.81 -44.26 -27.65
N ASN A 53 56.89 -44.95 -27.33
CA ASN A 53 57.16 -46.27 -27.87
C ASN A 53 56.06 -47.28 -27.49
N PRO A 54 55.37 -47.95 -28.46
CA PRO A 54 54.24 -48.86 -28.19
C PRO A 54 54.61 -50.08 -27.32
N LEU A 55 55.85 -50.52 -27.31
CA LEU A 55 56.32 -51.69 -26.55
C LEU A 55 56.15 -51.51 -25.01
N TRP A 56 56.04 -50.30 -24.51
CA TRP A 56 55.92 -50.04 -23.08
C TRP A 56 54.46 -49.69 -22.64
N LEU A 57 53.51 -49.94 -23.48
CA LEU A 57 52.12 -49.56 -23.24
C LEU A 57 51.50 -50.13 -21.94
N PHE A 58 51.95 -51.34 -21.57
CA PHE A 58 51.43 -52.11 -20.42
C PHE A 58 52.47 -52.38 -19.33
N SER A 59 53.59 -51.67 -19.33
CA SER A 59 54.63 -51.84 -18.31
C SER A 59 54.37 -50.91 -17.14
N PHE A 60 54.29 -51.46 -15.91
CA PHE A 60 54.08 -50.68 -14.70
C PHE A 60 55.13 -51.02 -13.66
N THR A 61 55.81 -50.02 -13.12
CA THR A 61 56.67 -50.13 -11.95
C THR A 61 56.11 -49.27 -10.82
N GLN A 62 56.47 -49.56 -9.57
CA GLN A 62 56.03 -48.76 -8.46
C GLN A 62 56.37 -47.27 -8.62
N LYS A 63 57.56 -46.96 -9.13
CA LYS A 63 58.07 -45.63 -9.40
C LYS A 63 57.24 -44.92 -10.51
N SER A 64 56.95 -45.65 -11.60
CA SER A 64 56.17 -45.08 -12.71
C SER A 64 54.72 -44.85 -12.36
N LEU A 65 54.12 -45.67 -11.49
CA LEU A 65 52.78 -45.43 -10.95
C LEU A 65 52.76 -44.23 -10.04
N LEU A 66 53.79 -44.08 -9.20
CA LEU A 66 53.92 -42.89 -8.35
C LEU A 66 54.01 -41.58 -9.20
N ALA A 67 54.80 -41.62 -10.27
CA ALA A 67 54.97 -40.53 -11.21
C ALA A 67 53.66 -40.20 -11.94
N PHE A 68 52.85 -41.20 -12.30
CA PHE A 68 51.49 -40.97 -12.83
C PHE A 68 50.62 -40.21 -11.85
N ILE A 69 50.55 -40.67 -10.59
CA ILE A 69 49.75 -40.05 -9.55
C ILE A 69 50.20 -38.59 -9.29
N LEU A 70 51.50 -38.33 -9.23
CA LEU A 70 52.06 -37.00 -9.07
C LEU A 70 51.72 -36.10 -10.25
N GLY A 71 51.76 -36.59 -11.48
CA GLY A 71 51.36 -35.85 -12.67
C GLY A 71 49.88 -35.45 -12.65
N VAL A 72 49.00 -36.40 -12.29
CA VAL A 72 47.55 -36.12 -12.12
C VAL A 72 47.33 -35.10 -11.00
N LEU A 73 48.02 -35.25 -9.86
CA LEU A 73 47.92 -34.32 -8.72
C LEU A 73 48.36 -32.91 -9.10
N THR A 74 49.46 -32.78 -9.85
CA THR A 74 49.95 -31.49 -10.36
C THR A 74 48.90 -30.80 -11.20
N MET A 75 48.28 -31.48 -12.16
CA MET A 75 47.22 -30.88 -12.98
C MET A 75 45.95 -30.56 -12.19
N THR A 76 45.66 -31.36 -11.16
CA THR A 76 44.58 -31.08 -10.22
C THR A 76 44.84 -29.78 -9.42
N LEU A 77 46.09 -29.60 -8.95
CA LEU A 77 46.49 -28.35 -8.26
C LEU A 77 46.43 -27.15 -9.20
N VAL A 78 46.85 -27.28 -10.45
CA VAL A 78 46.71 -26.24 -11.48
C VAL A 78 45.24 -25.90 -11.71
N TYR A 79 44.38 -26.91 -11.82
CA TYR A 79 42.92 -26.69 -11.92
C TYR A 79 42.37 -25.93 -10.70
N LEU A 80 42.72 -26.34 -9.50
CA LEU A 80 42.30 -25.65 -8.27
C LEU A 80 42.81 -24.21 -8.27
N TYR A 81 44.07 -23.97 -8.60
CA TYR A 81 44.62 -22.61 -8.71
C TYR A 81 43.86 -21.74 -9.71
N VAL A 82 43.62 -22.24 -10.91
CA VAL A 82 42.86 -21.55 -11.96
C VAL A 82 41.40 -21.36 -11.58
N SER A 83 40.79 -22.32 -10.89
CA SER A 83 39.39 -22.25 -10.48
C SER A 83 39.16 -21.32 -9.28
N THR A 84 40.11 -21.28 -8.32
CA THR A 84 40.04 -20.39 -7.15
C THR A 84 40.42 -18.95 -7.48
N GLY A 85 41.27 -18.72 -8.46
CA GLY A 85 41.69 -17.42 -8.95
C GLY A 85 40.66 -16.70 -9.86
N GLN A 86 39.55 -17.35 -10.23
CA GLN A 86 38.54 -16.74 -11.08
C GLN A 86 37.74 -15.73 -10.28
N LYS A 87 38.03 -14.44 -10.41
CA LYS A 87 37.12 -13.35 -10.03
C LYS A 87 35.80 -13.57 -10.75
N VAL A 88 34.70 -13.57 -10.00
CA VAL A 88 33.35 -13.66 -10.58
C VAL A 88 33.07 -12.34 -11.30
N TYR A 89 33.37 -12.27 -12.58
CA TYR A 89 33.01 -11.13 -13.41
C TYR A 89 31.54 -11.30 -13.82
N ARG A 90 30.69 -10.35 -13.42
CA ARG A 90 29.33 -10.20 -13.98
C ARG A 90 29.45 -9.37 -15.24
N GLU A 91 29.77 -9.99 -16.33
CA GLU A 91 30.00 -9.31 -17.60
C GLU A 91 28.73 -8.60 -18.06
N GLY A 92 28.79 -7.26 -18.23
CA GLY A 92 27.63 -6.43 -18.57
C GLY A 92 26.76 -6.01 -17.39
N GLU A 93 27.06 -6.44 -16.16
CA GLU A 93 26.31 -6.10 -14.95
C GLU A 93 27.21 -5.54 -13.83
N GLU A 94 28.44 -5.11 -14.17
CA GLU A 94 29.47 -4.72 -13.19
C GLU A 94 29.03 -3.56 -12.30
N TYR A 95 28.23 -2.65 -12.84
CA TYR A 95 27.75 -1.44 -12.17
C TYR A 95 26.23 -1.43 -11.96
N GLY A 96 25.51 -2.42 -12.46
CA GLY A 96 24.07 -2.55 -12.31
C GLY A 96 23.45 -3.41 -13.41
N SER A 97 22.38 -4.11 -13.04
CA SER A 97 21.65 -5.04 -13.92
C SER A 97 20.23 -4.57 -14.25
N ALA A 98 19.93 -3.28 -14.00
CA ALA A 98 18.61 -2.75 -14.27
C ALA A 98 18.27 -2.80 -15.76
N ARG A 99 17.06 -3.23 -16.07
CA ARG A 99 16.50 -3.31 -17.43
C ARG A 99 15.00 -3.17 -17.41
N PHE A 100 14.40 -2.92 -18.54
CA PHE A 100 12.95 -3.02 -18.67
C PHE A 100 12.47 -4.46 -18.75
N GLY A 101 11.31 -4.71 -18.18
CA GLY A 101 10.65 -6.01 -18.20
C GLY A 101 10.11 -6.37 -19.58
N ASN A 102 10.07 -7.66 -19.87
CA ASN A 102 9.62 -8.21 -21.16
C ASN A 102 8.18 -8.78 -21.09
N SER A 103 7.64 -9.17 -22.25
CA SER A 103 6.26 -9.67 -22.37
C SER A 103 6.02 -11.02 -21.67
N LYS A 104 7.05 -11.87 -21.49
CA LYS A 104 6.90 -13.14 -20.76
C LYS A 104 6.74 -12.87 -19.27
N GLU A 105 7.50 -11.93 -18.73
CA GLU A 105 7.42 -11.52 -17.31
C GLU A 105 6.04 -10.96 -16.96
N LYS A 106 5.45 -10.13 -17.82
CA LYS A 106 4.11 -9.56 -17.62
C LYS A 106 3.03 -10.64 -17.46
N ARG A 107 3.06 -11.67 -18.33
CA ARG A 107 2.02 -12.72 -18.38
C ARG A 107 1.93 -13.55 -17.11
N ASN A 108 2.98 -13.62 -16.32
CA ASN A 108 2.98 -14.34 -15.05
C ASN A 108 1.95 -13.81 -14.05
N PHE A 109 1.58 -12.54 -14.17
CA PHE A 109 0.65 -11.86 -13.26
C PHE A 109 -0.80 -11.84 -13.75
N TYR A 110 -1.09 -12.32 -14.96
CA TYR A 110 -2.43 -12.31 -15.54
C TYR A 110 -3.26 -13.51 -15.09
N SER A 111 -4.58 -13.32 -14.98
CA SER A 111 -5.53 -14.42 -14.92
C SER A 111 -5.89 -14.91 -16.33
N LYS A 112 -6.56 -16.06 -16.40
CA LYS A 112 -7.14 -16.54 -17.67
C LYS A 112 -8.26 -15.62 -18.16
N ASN A 113 -9.09 -15.13 -17.23
CA ASN A 113 -10.16 -14.19 -17.53
C ASN A 113 -9.68 -12.76 -17.24
N PRO A 114 -9.54 -11.89 -18.26
CA PRO A 114 -9.08 -10.52 -18.09
C PRO A 114 -9.92 -9.67 -17.12
N PHE A 115 -11.20 -10.01 -16.94
CA PHE A 115 -12.08 -9.30 -16.01
C PHE A 115 -11.72 -9.52 -14.54
N ASN A 116 -10.95 -10.57 -14.23
CA ASN A 116 -10.45 -10.81 -12.88
C ASN A 116 -9.15 -10.05 -12.58
N ASP A 117 -8.67 -9.24 -13.52
CA ASP A 117 -7.40 -8.53 -13.40
C ASP A 117 -7.63 -7.05 -13.12
N THR A 118 -6.72 -6.43 -12.37
CA THR A 118 -6.51 -4.99 -12.32
C THR A 118 -5.77 -4.56 -13.57
N ILE A 119 -6.29 -3.61 -14.30
CA ILE A 119 -5.67 -3.01 -15.48
C ILE A 119 -4.67 -1.96 -14.99
N LEU A 120 -3.38 -2.19 -15.17
CA LEU A 120 -2.31 -1.24 -14.81
C LEU A 120 -1.92 -0.38 -16.01
N ALA A 121 -1.83 -0.99 -17.19
CA ALA A 121 -1.48 -0.32 -18.44
C ALA A 121 -2.08 -1.09 -19.63
N ARG A 122 -1.79 -0.65 -20.87
CA ARG A 122 -2.32 -1.28 -22.08
C ARG A 122 -2.10 -2.79 -22.12
N ASP A 123 -0.94 -3.23 -21.70
CA ASP A 123 -0.47 -4.61 -21.77
C ASP A 123 0.13 -5.10 -20.45
N VAL A 124 -0.19 -4.46 -19.33
CA VAL A 124 0.20 -4.90 -17.98
C VAL A 124 -1.05 -4.99 -17.10
N ARG A 125 -1.25 -6.16 -16.52
CA ARG A 125 -2.38 -6.46 -15.65
C ARG A 125 -1.90 -7.23 -14.42
N LEU A 126 -2.64 -7.14 -13.33
CA LEU A 126 -2.40 -7.87 -12.09
C LEU A 126 -3.69 -8.54 -11.66
N THR A 127 -3.69 -9.87 -11.56
CA THR A 127 -4.90 -10.60 -11.14
C THR A 127 -5.27 -10.31 -9.69
N LEU A 128 -6.58 -10.22 -9.41
CA LEU A 128 -7.12 -10.20 -8.05
C LEU A 128 -7.14 -11.59 -7.41
N LEU A 129 -7.15 -12.64 -8.22
CA LEU A 129 -7.15 -14.01 -7.75
C LEU A 129 -5.78 -14.41 -7.21
N GLU A 130 -5.78 -15.33 -6.26
CA GLU A 130 -4.56 -15.95 -5.78
C GLU A 130 -3.88 -16.77 -6.89
N LYS A 131 -2.56 -16.72 -6.94
CA LYS A 131 -1.78 -17.49 -7.90
C LYS A 131 -1.38 -18.82 -7.32
N LYS A 132 -1.58 -19.90 -8.09
CA LYS A 132 -1.11 -21.26 -7.73
C LYS A 132 0.40 -21.33 -7.47
N LYS A 133 1.19 -20.44 -8.12
CA LYS A 133 2.64 -20.32 -7.91
C LYS A 133 2.89 -19.10 -7.00
N PRO A 134 3.25 -19.29 -5.72
CA PRO A 134 3.42 -18.20 -4.75
C PRO A 134 4.40 -17.11 -5.21
N GLN A 135 5.43 -17.48 -5.97
CA GLN A 135 6.41 -16.56 -6.54
C GLN A 135 5.81 -15.49 -7.48
N PHE A 136 4.59 -15.69 -7.99
CA PHE A 136 3.86 -14.74 -8.85
C PHE A 136 2.62 -14.16 -8.16
N ASP A 137 2.34 -14.57 -6.93
CA ASP A 137 1.30 -13.91 -6.15
C ASP A 137 1.83 -12.61 -5.58
N ARG A 138 1.03 -11.54 -5.67
CA ARG A 138 1.39 -10.20 -5.22
C ARG A 138 0.30 -9.64 -4.35
N ASN A 139 0.71 -8.77 -3.44
CA ASN A 139 -0.20 -7.87 -2.75
C ASN A 139 -1.00 -7.07 -3.79
N LYS A 140 -2.29 -6.89 -3.53
CA LYS A 140 -3.20 -6.16 -4.43
C LYS A 140 -3.21 -4.65 -4.16
N ASN A 141 -2.50 -4.19 -3.11
CA ASN A 141 -2.27 -2.77 -2.89
C ASN A 141 -1.41 -2.18 -4.01
N LEU A 142 -1.77 -0.99 -4.43
CA LEU A 142 -1.15 -0.33 -5.58
C LEU A 142 -1.06 1.17 -5.31
N ILE A 143 0.08 1.77 -5.57
CA ILE A 143 0.22 3.23 -5.60
C ILE A 143 0.17 3.73 -7.03
N VAL A 144 -0.62 4.75 -7.26
CA VAL A 144 -0.71 5.46 -8.55
C VAL A 144 -0.21 6.88 -8.37
N ILE A 145 0.79 7.26 -9.17
CA ILE A 145 1.32 8.63 -9.18
C ILE A 145 1.13 9.21 -10.57
N GLY A 146 0.52 10.39 -10.63
CA GLY A 146 0.35 11.09 -11.89
C GLY A 146 -0.10 12.53 -11.72
N GLY A 147 0.55 13.45 -12.36
CA GLY A 147 0.22 14.87 -12.33
C GLY A 147 -1.22 15.18 -12.78
N SER A 148 -1.64 16.43 -12.64
CA SER A 148 -2.93 16.87 -13.17
C SER A 148 -3.00 16.61 -14.68
N GLY A 149 -4.13 16.07 -15.15
CA GLY A 149 -4.31 15.72 -16.57
C GLY A 149 -3.53 14.46 -17.04
N ALA A 150 -2.80 13.77 -16.16
CA ALA A 150 -2.09 12.53 -16.53
C ALA A 150 -3.05 11.36 -16.85
N GLY A 151 -4.34 11.49 -16.50
CA GLY A 151 -5.38 10.52 -16.81
C GLY A 151 -5.60 9.48 -15.68
N LYS A 152 -5.33 9.83 -14.43
CA LYS A 152 -5.54 8.96 -13.26
C LYS A 152 -6.95 8.36 -13.27
N THR A 153 -7.96 9.19 -13.22
CA THR A 153 -9.36 8.75 -13.18
C THR A 153 -9.79 8.12 -14.50
N PHE A 154 -9.50 8.79 -15.65
CA PHE A 154 -9.93 8.33 -16.98
C PHE A 154 -9.27 7.03 -17.42
N ARG A 155 -7.93 6.91 -17.29
CA ARG A 155 -7.17 5.78 -17.85
C ARG A 155 -6.93 4.63 -16.85
N PHE A 156 -7.12 4.88 -15.56
CA PHE A 156 -6.88 3.87 -14.53
C PHE A 156 -8.13 3.58 -13.69
N VAL A 157 -8.72 4.59 -13.01
CA VAL A 157 -9.84 4.34 -12.09
C VAL A 157 -11.06 3.78 -12.83
N LYS A 158 -11.60 4.53 -13.80
CA LYS A 158 -12.81 4.13 -14.55
C LYS A 158 -12.71 2.74 -15.18
N PRO A 159 -11.63 2.39 -15.93
CA PRO A 159 -11.51 1.05 -16.50
C PRO A 159 -11.51 -0.07 -15.45
N ASN A 160 -10.94 0.17 -14.28
CA ASN A 160 -10.91 -0.82 -13.22
C ASN A 160 -12.24 -0.95 -12.48
N LEU A 161 -12.97 0.14 -12.26
CA LEU A 161 -14.32 0.09 -11.70
C LEU A 161 -15.26 -0.76 -12.56
N ILE A 162 -15.24 -0.53 -13.87
CA ILE A 162 -16.13 -1.24 -14.81
C ILE A 162 -15.69 -2.69 -15.13
N GLN A 163 -14.65 -3.21 -14.48
CA GLN A 163 -14.34 -4.65 -14.47
C GLN A 163 -15.41 -5.46 -13.72
N LEU A 164 -16.16 -4.86 -12.81
CA LEU A 164 -17.27 -5.48 -12.05
C LEU A 164 -16.86 -6.75 -11.29
N ASN A 165 -15.63 -6.80 -10.80
CA ASN A 165 -15.00 -8.01 -10.25
C ASN A 165 -14.97 -8.06 -8.72
N CYS A 166 -15.22 -6.94 -8.02
CA CYS A 166 -15.15 -6.83 -6.57
C CYS A 166 -16.08 -5.72 -6.06
N SER A 167 -16.24 -5.59 -4.75
CA SER A 167 -16.78 -4.37 -4.14
C SER A 167 -15.77 -3.25 -4.26
N ASN A 168 -16.24 -2.04 -4.59
CA ASN A 168 -15.38 -0.89 -4.78
C ASN A 168 -15.82 0.29 -3.94
N ILE A 169 -14.84 0.99 -3.38
CA ILE A 169 -15.00 2.31 -2.76
C ILE A 169 -14.16 3.27 -3.58
N VAL A 170 -14.72 4.36 -4.06
CA VAL A 170 -14.00 5.35 -4.85
C VAL A 170 -14.22 6.74 -4.32
N VAL A 171 -13.14 7.48 -4.17
CA VAL A 171 -13.19 8.93 -3.92
C VAL A 171 -13.40 9.63 -5.26
N ASP A 172 -14.39 10.52 -5.32
CA ASP A 172 -14.76 11.27 -6.53
C ASP A 172 -14.67 12.78 -6.26
N PRO A 173 -13.55 13.43 -6.57
CA PRO A 173 -13.42 14.87 -6.34
C PRO A 173 -14.07 15.73 -7.42
N LYS A 174 -14.29 15.24 -8.64
CA LYS A 174 -14.68 16.09 -9.79
C LYS A 174 -15.46 15.41 -10.91
N ASP A 175 -15.35 14.11 -11.02
CA ASP A 175 -15.62 13.43 -12.30
C ASP A 175 -17.06 12.93 -12.46
N HIS A 176 -17.95 13.23 -11.51
CA HIS A 176 -19.32 12.70 -11.53
C HIS A 176 -19.33 11.20 -11.79
N LEU A 177 -18.49 10.46 -11.03
CA LEU A 177 -18.35 9.01 -11.24
C LEU A 177 -19.65 8.28 -10.91
N ALA A 178 -20.38 8.74 -9.89
CA ALA A 178 -21.65 8.15 -9.49
C ALA A 178 -22.67 8.24 -10.64
N GLU A 179 -22.84 9.43 -11.21
CA GLU A 179 -23.80 9.66 -12.29
C GLU A 179 -23.40 8.94 -13.58
N LYS A 180 -22.09 8.90 -13.89
CA LYS A 180 -21.59 8.26 -15.12
C LYS A 180 -21.56 6.75 -15.06
N THR A 181 -21.45 6.15 -13.88
CA THR A 181 -21.21 4.71 -13.75
C THR A 181 -22.24 3.99 -12.90
N GLY A 182 -23.00 4.67 -12.04
CA GLY A 182 -23.90 4.08 -11.04
C GLY A 182 -24.96 3.19 -11.64
N LYS A 183 -25.57 3.58 -12.77
CA LYS A 183 -26.58 2.77 -13.48
C LYS A 183 -26.02 1.41 -13.92
N LEU A 184 -24.77 1.37 -14.41
CA LEU A 184 -24.10 0.13 -14.78
C LEU A 184 -23.98 -0.82 -13.57
N PHE A 185 -23.63 -0.31 -12.40
CA PHE A 185 -23.50 -1.12 -11.19
C PHE A 185 -24.87 -1.66 -10.72
N LEU A 186 -25.90 -0.83 -10.71
CA LEU A 186 -27.26 -1.23 -10.36
C LEU A 186 -27.77 -2.36 -11.29
N GLU A 187 -27.59 -2.21 -12.60
CA GLU A 187 -28.00 -3.21 -13.60
C GLU A 187 -27.21 -4.53 -13.47
N ASN A 188 -26.02 -4.51 -12.83
CA ASN A 188 -25.23 -5.71 -12.56
C ASN A 188 -25.37 -6.24 -11.13
N GLY A 189 -26.42 -5.82 -10.40
CA GLY A 189 -26.77 -6.36 -9.08
C GLY A 189 -25.89 -5.89 -7.93
N TYR A 190 -25.20 -4.75 -8.08
CA TYR A 190 -24.46 -4.13 -6.99
C TYR A 190 -25.42 -3.32 -6.11
N GLN A 191 -25.17 -3.34 -4.81
CA GLN A 191 -25.63 -2.29 -3.94
C GLN A 191 -24.83 -1.02 -4.25
N VAL A 192 -25.50 0.11 -4.49
CA VAL A 192 -24.82 1.38 -4.76
C VAL A 192 -25.09 2.33 -3.61
N LYS A 193 -24.02 2.95 -3.09
CA LYS A 193 -24.02 3.92 -2.00
C LYS A 193 -23.29 5.19 -2.42
N VAL A 194 -23.83 6.33 -2.02
CA VAL A 194 -23.22 7.63 -2.33
C VAL A 194 -23.13 8.45 -1.05
N LEU A 195 -21.92 8.65 -0.56
CA LEU A 195 -21.65 9.63 0.51
C LEU A 195 -21.16 10.92 -0.14
N ASP A 196 -22.04 11.91 -0.23
CA ASP A 196 -21.76 13.16 -0.90
C ASP A 196 -21.52 14.28 0.12
N LEU A 197 -20.25 14.72 0.24
CA LEU A 197 -19.83 15.79 1.11
C LEU A 197 -19.90 17.18 0.43
N VAL A 198 -20.30 17.22 -0.84
CA VAL A 198 -20.56 18.46 -1.60
C VAL A 198 -22.04 18.79 -1.54
N ASN A 199 -22.90 17.84 -1.88
CA ASN A 199 -24.35 17.98 -1.80
C ASN A 199 -24.93 17.04 -0.72
N MET A 200 -24.68 17.40 0.55
CA MET A 200 -25.02 16.57 1.71
C MET A 200 -26.53 16.26 1.83
N THR A 201 -27.39 17.06 1.19
CA THR A 201 -28.85 16.84 1.20
C THR A 201 -29.30 15.70 0.29
N ASN A 202 -28.44 15.29 -0.67
CA ASN A 202 -28.68 14.16 -1.56
C ASN A 202 -27.60 13.09 -1.36
N SER A 203 -27.48 12.58 -0.14
CA SER A 203 -26.42 11.70 0.31
C SER A 203 -26.95 10.57 1.18
N ASP A 204 -26.34 9.40 1.09
CA ASP A 204 -26.45 8.40 2.15
C ASP A 204 -25.94 8.98 3.47
N GLY A 205 -26.56 8.62 4.58
CA GLY A 205 -26.14 9.02 5.91
C GLY A 205 -24.97 8.15 6.40
N PHE A 206 -24.00 8.78 7.06
CA PHE A 206 -22.88 8.09 7.67
C PHE A 206 -22.71 8.51 9.13
N ASN A 207 -23.01 7.60 10.06
CA ASN A 207 -22.78 7.80 11.48
C ASN A 207 -21.77 6.77 12.01
N PRO A 208 -20.54 7.18 12.33
CA PRO A 208 -19.50 6.24 12.79
C PRO A 208 -19.81 5.58 14.14
N PHE A 209 -20.66 6.19 14.99
CA PHE A 209 -21.08 5.59 16.26
C PHE A 209 -21.85 4.27 16.09
N ARG A 210 -22.51 4.04 14.96
CA ARG A 210 -23.12 2.74 14.64
C ARG A 210 -22.12 1.59 14.71
N TYR A 211 -20.84 1.86 14.44
CA TYR A 211 -19.76 0.89 14.33
C TYR A 211 -18.86 0.84 15.56
N VAL A 212 -19.14 1.66 16.58
CA VAL A 212 -18.44 1.62 17.88
C VAL A 212 -18.94 0.44 18.67
N GLU A 213 -18.07 -0.56 18.88
CA GLU A 213 -18.38 -1.77 19.65
C GLU A 213 -17.59 -1.85 20.96
N THR A 214 -16.45 -1.16 21.00
CA THR A 214 -15.52 -1.16 22.13
C THR A 214 -15.05 0.25 22.47
N GLU A 215 -14.51 0.43 23.69
CA GLU A 215 -13.84 1.67 24.11
C GLU A 215 -12.69 2.05 23.16
N ASN A 216 -11.98 1.06 22.61
CA ASN A 216 -10.91 1.28 21.63
C ASN A 216 -11.44 1.85 20.30
N ASP A 217 -12.62 1.44 19.86
CA ASP A 217 -13.25 1.98 18.66
C ASP A 217 -13.64 3.44 18.88
N LEU A 218 -14.19 3.76 20.05
CA LEU A 218 -14.52 5.12 20.44
C LEU A 218 -13.25 6.00 20.46
N ASN A 219 -12.19 5.55 21.11
CA ASN A 219 -10.92 6.27 21.14
C ASN A 219 -10.35 6.50 19.75
N ARG A 220 -10.34 5.49 18.89
CA ARG A 220 -9.88 5.61 17.49
C ARG A 220 -10.70 6.66 16.74
N MET A 221 -12.02 6.59 16.82
CA MET A 221 -12.93 7.54 16.17
C MET A 221 -12.65 8.98 16.62
N LEU A 222 -12.52 9.23 17.92
CA LEU A 222 -12.21 10.54 18.46
C LEU A 222 -10.83 11.03 18.05
N THR A 223 -9.82 10.16 18.05
CA THR A 223 -8.47 10.49 17.58
C THR A 223 -8.47 10.94 16.13
N VAL A 224 -9.19 10.21 15.25
CA VAL A 224 -9.34 10.61 13.83
C VAL A 224 -9.98 11.99 13.73
N TYR A 225 -11.04 12.25 14.50
CA TYR A 225 -11.73 13.52 14.51
C TYR A 225 -10.81 14.66 14.94
N PHE A 226 -10.12 14.51 16.08
CA PHE A 226 -9.24 15.54 16.62
C PHE A 226 -8.04 15.81 15.70
N ASN A 227 -7.41 14.78 15.11
CA ASN A 227 -6.29 14.96 14.20
C ASN A 227 -6.67 15.76 12.93
N ASN A 228 -7.87 15.53 12.42
CA ASN A 228 -8.34 16.19 11.19
C ASN A 228 -9.08 17.52 11.41
N THR A 229 -9.30 17.93 12.66
CA THR A 229 -9.91 19.23 13.01
C THR A 229 -8.91 20.20 13.66
N ARG A 230 -7.63 19.87 13.68
CA ARG A 230 -6.56 20.79 14.10
C ARG A 230 -6.44 21.93 13.10
N GLY A 231 -6.42 23.17 13.58
CA GLY A 231 -6.24 24.35 12.74
C GLY A 231 -4.86 24.37 12.06
N SER A 232 -4.82 24.67 10.78
CA SER A 232 -3.61 24.66 9.93
C SER A 232 -2.57 25.76 10.24
N GLY A 233 -2.83 26.66 11.19
CA GLY A 233 -1.99 27.85 11.45
C GLY A 233 -1.39 27.96 12.84
N SER A 234 -1.75 27.11 13.76
CA SER A 234 -1.31 27.20 15.16
C SER A 234 -0.66 25.89 15.58
N ARG A 235 0.60 25.94 16.00
CA ARG A 235 1.12 25.02 17.01
C ARG A 235 0.36 25.33 18.31
N SER A 236 -0.93 24.99 18.36
CA SER A 236 -1.64 25.00 19.62
C SER A 236 -0.93 24.03 20.54
N ASP A 237 -0.74 24.45 21.78
CA ASP A 237 -0.17 23.59 22.79
C ASP A 237 -1.00 22.27 22.80
N PRO A 238 -0.37 21.10 22.63
CA PRO A 238 -1.03 19.80 22.66
C PRO A 238 -1.96 19.60 23.85
N PHE A 239 -1.69 20.33 24.94
CA PHE A 239 -2.50 20.34 26.15
C PHE A 239 -3.98 20.63 25.89
N TRP A 240 -4.31 21.62 25.04
CA TRP A 240 -5.70 21.98 24.77
C TRP A 240 -6.46 20.92 23.98
N ASP A 241 -5.76 20.23 23.06
CA ASP A 241 -6.34 19.12 22.31
C ASP A 241 -6.59 17.91 23.22
N GLU A 242 -5.64 17.57 24.10
CA GLU A 242 -5.77 16.46 25.05
C GLU A 242 -6.88 16.73 26.09
N ALA A 243 -6.94 17.94 26.64
CA ALA A 243 -7.98 18.34 27.60
C ALA A 243 -9.37 18.30 26.95
N SER A 244 -9.50 18.82 25.73
CA SER A 244 -10.76 18.74 24.95
C SER A 244 -11.14 17.30 24.65
N MET A 245 -10.19 16.46 24.28
CA MET A 245 -10.43 15.05 23.99
C MET A 245 -10.91 14.29 25.24
N THR A 246 -10.38 14.61 26.43
CA THR A 246 -10.80 14.01 27.69
C THR A 246 -12.28 14.30 27.98
N LEU A 247 -12.71 15.56 27.83
CA LEU A 247 -14.12 15.93 27.94
C LEU A 247 -15.00 15.19 26.93
N VAL A 248 -14.60 15.23 25.65
CA VAL A 248 -15.39 14.60 24.57
C VAL A 248 -15.46 13.09 24.76
N ARG A 249 -14.38 12.45 25.26
CA ARG A 249 -14.36 11.02 25.55
C ARG A 249 -15.34 10.67 26.67
N ALA A 250 -15.41 11.45 27.74
CA ALA A 250 -16.39 11.26 28.80
C ALA A 250 -17.83 11.37 28.27
N ILE A 251 -18.14 12.45 27.52
CA ILE A 251 -19.49 12.68 26.97
C ILE A 251 -19.85 11.60 25.95
N ALA A 252 -18.96 11.27 25.03
CA ALA A 252 -19.22 10.28 23.99
C ALA A 252 -19.44 8.87 24.58
N SER A 253 -18.64 8.48 25.58
CA SER A 253 -18.85 7.20 26.26
C SER A 253 -20.15 7.17 27.06
N TYR A 254 -20.51 8.27 27.73
CA TYR A 254 -21.81 8.41 28.37
C TYR A 254 -22.97 8.19 27.38
N LEU A 255 -22.91 8.83 26.22
CA LEU A 255 -23.92 8.67 25.17
C LEU A 255 -23.96 7.23 24.62
N VAL A 256 -22.80 6.61 24.39
CA VAL A 256 -22.75 5.18 23.97
C VAL A 256 -23.45 4.30 25.00
N ASP A 257 -23.18 4.49 26.27
CA ASP A 257 -23.81 3.73 27.37
C ASP A 257 -25.31 4.06 27.52
N PHE A 258 -25.71 5.28 27.23
CA PHE A 258 -27.12 5.68 27.23
C PHE A 258 -27.93 4.90 26.19
N TYR A 259 -27.41 4.82 24.95
CA TYR A 259 -28.05 4.07 23.87
C TYR A 259 -27.89 2.55 23.99
N ASN A 260 -26.78 2.10 24.56
CA ASN A 260 -26.42 0.70 24.73
C ASN A 260 -25.96 0.43 26.17
N PRO A 261 -26.90 0.34 27.13
CA PRO A 261 -26.57 0.23 28.55
C PRO A 261 -25.57 -0.86 28.89
N PRO A 262 -24.62 -0.61 29.79
CA PRO A 262 -23.71 -1.63 30.30
C PRO A 262 -24.46 -2.87 30.79
N GLY A 263 -23.90 -4.07 30.49
CA GLY A 263 -24.54 -5.36 30.80
C GLY A 263 -25.47 -5.89 29.70
N SER A 264 -25.77 -5.12 28.65
CA SER A 264 -26.52 -5.63 27.49
C SER A 264 -25.68 -6.66 26.72
N SER A 265 -26.33 -7.73 26.25
CA SER A 265 -25.67 -8.74 25.40
C SER A 265 -25.26 -8.13 24.03
N LYS A 266 -24.24 -8.70 23.39
CA LYS A 266 -23.81 -8.26 22.05
C LYS A 266 -24.95 -8.30 21.03
N GLN A 267 -25.84 -9.30 21.12
CA GLN A 267 -26.98 -9.43 20.24
C GLN A 267 -27.99 -8.28 20.42
N GLU A 268 -28.29 -7.90 21.67
CA GLU A 268 -29.14 -6.77 21.99
C GLU A 268 -28.55 -5.46 21.53
N GLN A 269 -27.26 -5.24 21.77
CA GLN A 269 -26.55 -4.04 21.30
C GLN A 269 -26.60 -3.93 19.76
N GLU A 270 -26.33 -5.02 19.04
CA GLU A 270 -26.41 -5.04 17.58
C GLU A 270 -27.85 -4.79 17.08
N ALA A 271 -28.86 -5.38 17.74
CA ALA A 271 -30.25 -5.15 17.42
C ALA A 271 -30.66 -3.67 17.62
N ARG A 272 -30.16 -3.02 18.68
CA ARG A 272 -30.38 -1.59 18.93
C ARG A 272 -29.73 -0.73 17.86
N ARG A 273 -28.46 -1.02 17.49
CA ARG A 273 -27.76 -0.29 16.42
C ARG A 273 -28.49 -0.45 15.08
N LYS A 274 -28.98 -1.63 14.76
CA LYS A 274 -29.79 -1.85 13.53
C LYS A 274 -31.09 -1.04 13.53
N ARG A 275 -31.65 -0.72 14.70
CA ARG A 275 -32.85 0.13 14.85
C ARG A 275 -32.49 1.61 14.95
N GLY A 276 -31.27 2.02 14.61
CA GLY A 276 -30.84 3.41 14.67
C GLY A 276 -30.58 3.96 16.07
N ARG A 277 -30.43 3.08 17.09
CA ARG A 277 -30.14 3.51 18.48
C ARG A 277 -28.63 3.60 18.71
N TYR A 278 -28.06 4.71 18.34
CA TYR A 278 -26.67 5.09 18.57
C TYR A 278 -26.56 6.61 18.62
N PRO A 279 -25.55 7.18 19.31
CA PRO A 279 -25.39 8.62 19.43
C PRO A 279 -24.99 9.28 18.10
N ALA A 280 -25.06 10.61 18.08
CA ALA A 280 -24.54 11.44 17.00
C ALA A 280 -23.56 12.50 17.54
N PHE A 281 -22.65 12.98 16.70
CA PHE A 281 -21.72 14.04 17.09
C PHE A 281 -22.43 15.33 17.50
N SER A 282 -23.57 15.65 16.90
CA SER A 282 -24.40 16.82 17.29
C SER A 282 -24.88 16.76 18.73
N GLU A 283 -25.12 15.55 19.28
CA GLU A 283 -25.53 15.40 20.69
C GLU A 283 -24.37 15.72 21.65
N ILE A 284 -23.12 15.37 21.27
CA ILE A 284 -21.94 15.77 22.05
C ILE A 284 -21.87 17.28 22.15
N GLY A 285 -22.05 18.01 21.02
CA GLY A 285 -22.06 19.46 20.99
C GLY A 285 -23.18 20.06 21.87
N LYS A 286 -24.35 19.41 21.93
CA LYS A 286 -25.44 19.83 22.82
C LYS A 286 -25.06 19.63 24.29
N LEU A 287 -24.49 18.49 24.65
CA LEU A 287 -24.11 18.20 26.04
C LEU A 287 -22.95 19.09 26.52
N ILE A 288 -22.00 19.47 25.67
CA ILE A 288 -20.93 20.42 26.02
C ILE A 288 -21.55 21.75 26.47
N LYS A 289 -22.60 22.23 25.81
CA LYS A 289 -23.29 23.49 26.20
C LYS A 289 -23.96 23.42 27.58
N LEU A 290 -24.31 22.21 28.05
CA LEU A 290 -24.88 21.99 29.38
C LEU A 290 -23.86 22.05 30.53
N LEU A 291 -22.58 22.27 30.23
CA LEU A 291 -21.54 22.57 31.23
C LEU A 291 -21.63 23.99 31.76
N SER A 292 -22.27 24.91 31.03
CA SER A 292 -22.50 26.28 31.52
C SER A 292 -23.43 26.24 32.70
N LYS A 293 -22.98 26.82 33.83
CA LYS A 293 -23.79 26.96 35.03
C LYS A 293 -24.79 28.12 34.86
N GLY A 294 -26.03 27.93 35.30
CA GLY A 294 -26.99 29.03 35.41
C GLY A 294 -26.65 29.96 36.61
N ASP A 295 -27.13 31.17 36.58
CA ASP A 295 -26.78 32.25 37.51
C ASP A 295 -26.98 31.91 39.03
N ASN A 296 -27.72 30.87 39.36
CA ASN A 296 -27.97 30.42 40.75
C ASN A 296 -27.79 28.90 40.95
N GLN A 297 -26.98 28.25 40.13
CA GLN A 297 -26.77 26.79 40.23
C GLN A 297 -25.37 26.46 40.71
N ASP A 298 -25.26 25.64 41.76
CA ASP A 298 -23.97 25.13 42.25
C ASP A 298 -23.33 24.14 41.26
N LYS A 299 -24.14 23.39 40.50
CA LYS A 299 -23.74 22.38 39.53
C LYS A 299 -24.37 22.62 38.17
N SER A 300 -23.62 22.33 37.12
CA SER A 300 -24.13 22.30 35.75
C SER A 300 -25.05 21.08 35.52
N VAL A 301 -25.95 21.17 34.55
CA VAL A 301 -26.83 20.04 34.18
C VAL A 301 -26.00 18.80 33.79
N LEU A 302 -24.89 18.98 33.11
CA LEU A 302 -24.03 17.85 32.75
C LEU A 302 -23.40 17.16 33.97
N GLU A 303 -22.98 17.92 35.00
CA GLU A 303 -22.50 17.35 36.26
C GLU A 303 -23.56 16.49 36.93
N VAL A 304 -24.82 16.91 36.96
CA VAL A 304 -25.95 16.14 37.52
C VAL A 304 -26.15 14.83 36.73
N LEU A 305 -26.09 14.87 35.38
CA LEU A 305 -26.22 13.67 34.55
C LEU A 305 -25.12 12.64 34.84
N PHE A 306 -23.88 13.08 35.05
CA PHE A 306 -22.78 12.18 35.40
C PHE A 306 -22.90 11.64 36.84
N GLU A 307 -23.42 12.42 37.77
CA GLU A 307 -23.73 11.93 39.13
C GLU A 307 -24.80 10.84 39.12
N ASP A 308 -25.86 11.02 38.35
CA ASP A 308 -26.92 10.01 38.24
C ASP A 308 -26.42 8.74 37.50
N TYR A 309 -25.56 8.94 36.50
CA TYR A 309 -24.88 7.82 35.84
C TYR A 309 -24.00 7.05 36.84
N ALA A 310 -23.23 7.75 37.70
CA ALA A 310 -22.37 7.14 38.71
C ALA A 310 -23.16 6.38 39.77
N LYS A 311 -24.32 6.91 40.22
CA LYS A 311 -25.23 6.21 41.12
C LYS A 311 -25.71 4.88 40.52
N LYS A 312 -25.92 4.83 39.20
CA LYS A 312 -26.47 3.64 38.53
C LYS A 312 -25.40 2.61 38.17
N TYR A 313 -24.23 3.05 37.70
CA TYR A 313 -23.21 2.18 37.13
C TYR A 313 -21.87 2.18 37.88
N GLY A 314 -21.76 2.98 38.96
CA GLY A 314 -20.54 3.12 39.77
C GLY A 314 -19.52 4.07 39.16
N HIS A 315 -18.42 4.28 39.91
CA HIS A 315 -17.35 5.23 39.54
C HIS A 315 -16.18 4.61 38.77
N GLU A 316 -16.06 3.28 38.78
CA GLU A 316 -14.86 2.56 38.27
C GLU A 316 -14.95 2.16 36.79
N ASN A 317 -15.91 2.70 36.04
CA ASN A 317 -16.04 2.43 34.60
C ASN A 317 -15.29 3.45 33.74
N PHE A 318 -15.15 3.15 32.45
CA PHE A 318 -14.44 4.01 31.48
C PHE A 318 -15.00 5.42 31.41
N THR A 319 -16.32 5.56 31.40
CA THR A 319 -17.04 6.84 31.32
C THR A 319 -16.71 7.73 32.52
N MET A 320 -16.80 7.18 33.73
CA MET A 320 -16.55 7.94 34.95
C MET A 320 -15.08 8.26 35.18
N ARG A 321 -14.16 7.38 34.78
CA ARG A 321 -12.72 7.69 34.84
C ARG A 321 -12.38 8.91 33.98
N ASN A 322 -12.85 8.94 32.71
CA ASN A 322 -12.62 10.10 31.85
C ASN A 322 -13.31 11.37 32.38
N TRP A 323 -14.48 11.24 32.99
CA TRP A 323 -15.15 12.37 33.63
C TRP A 323 -14.34 12.91 34.83
N ALA A 324 -13.83 12.03 35.69
CA ALA A 324 -12.99 12.40 36.82
C ALA A 324 -11.70 13.09 36.38
N ASP A 325 -11.07 12.60 35.31
CA ASP A 325 -9.88 13.25 34.72
C ASP A 325 -10.20 14.66 34.22
N PHE A 326 -11.35 14.86 33.58
CA PHE A 326 -11.79 16.17 33.16
C PHE A 326 -12.07 17.11 34.34
N GLN A 327 -12.62 16.63 35.43
CA GLN A 327 -12.90 17.44 36.63
C GLN A 327 -11.65 17.98 37.34
N ASN A 328 -10.45 17.52 36.98
CA ASN A 328 -9.19 18.08 37.48
C ASN A 328 -8.91 19.49 36.91
N TYR A 329 -9.51 19.87 35.79
CA TYR A 329 -9.41 21.24 35.27
C TYR A 329 -10.28 22.16 36.09
N LYS A 330 -9.75 23.35 36.47
CA LYS A 330 -10.40 24.32 37.34
C LYS A 330 -10.37 25.72 36.73
N ASP A 331 -11.30 26.52 37.16
CA ASP A 331 -11.38 27.98 36.88
C ASP A 331 -11.16 28.33 35.39
N LYS A 332 -10.26 29.26 35.10
CA LYS A 332 -10.00 29.75 33.73
C LYS A 332 -9.55 28.66 32.78
N THR A 333 -8.89 27.61 33.28
CA THR A 333 -8.49 26.45 32.45
C THR A 333 -9.70 25.67 32.00
N LEU A 334 -10.66 25.45 32.89
CA LEU A 334 -11.92 24.79 32.56
C LEU A 334 -12.69 25.57 31.48
N ASP A 335 -12.86 26.89 31.68
CA ASP A 335 -13.57 27.75 30.73
C ASP A 335 -12.89 27.70 29.34
N SER A 336 -11.56 27.72 29.31
CA SER A 336 -10.80 27.64 28.07
C SER A 336 -10.96 26.29 27.37
N VAL A 337 -10.94 25.18 28.12
CA VAL A 337 -11.18 23.83 27.56
C VAL A 337 -12.59 23.74 26.97
N ILE A 338 -13.60 24.25 27.67
CA ILE A 338 -14.98 24.28 27.18
C ILE A 338 -15.08 25.12 25.89
N ALA A 339 -14.45 26.29 25.85
CA ALA A 339 -14.46 27.16 24.67
C ALA A 339 -13.81 26.50 23.46
N VAL A 340 -12.60 25.91 23.64
CA VAL A 340 -11.89 25.19 22.57
C VAL A 340 -12.70 23.99 22.08
N THR A 341 -13.28 23.23 23.01
CA THR A 341 -14.09 22.05 22.66
C THR A 341 -15.36 22.47 21.89
N THR A 342 -16.03 23.50 22.35
CA THR A 342 -17.23 24.04 21.66
C THR A 342 -16.90 24.52 20.25
N ALA A 343 -15.76 25.19 20.07
CA ALA A 343 -15.32 25.65 18.76
C ALA A 343 -15.05 24.45 17.80
N LYS A 344 -14.45 23.37 18.29
CA LYS A 344 -14.24 22.14 17.48
C LYS A 344 -15.57 21.54 17.01
N PHE A 345 -16.61 21.56 17.81
CA PHE A 345 -17.93 21.01 17.48
C PHE A 345 -18.84 21.97 16.70
N ALA A 346 -18.36 23.19 16.35
CA ALA A 346 -19.15 24.18 15.64
C ALA A 346 -19.69 23.70 14.28
N LEU A 347 -18.94 22.82 13.58
CA LEU A 347 -19.37 22.23 12.31
C LEU A 347 -20.64 21.38 12.45
N PHE A 348 -20.89 20.78 13.60
CA PHE A 348 -22.11 20.03 13.89
C PHE A 348 -23.29 20.90 14.29
N ASN A 349 -23.22 22.23 14.14
CA ASN A 349 -24.38 23.14 14.16
C ASN A 349 -24.94 23.37 12.74
N ILE A 350 -24.26 22.91 11.68
CA ILE A 350 -24.71 23.01 10.30
C ILE A 350 -25.72 21.90 10.04
N GLN A 351 -26.97 22.29 9.64
CA GLN A 351 -28.05 21.31 9.51
C GLN A 351 -27.73 20.16 8.56
N SER A 352 -27.15 20.44 7.40
CA SER A 352 -26.77 19.37 6.45
C SER A 352 -25.72 18.38 7.01
N VAL A 353 -24.82 18.85 7.89
CA VAL A 353 -23.85 17.98 8.58
C VAL A 353 -24.55 17.13 9.65
N ILE A 354 -25.52 17.73 10.38
CA ILE A 354 -26.34 16.99 11.34
C ILE A 354 -27.09 15.87 10.62
N ASP A 355 -27.83 16.19 9.56
CA ASP A 355 -28.64 15.24 8.80
C ASP A 355 -27.78 14.10 8.24
N LEU A 356 -26.59 14.41 7.69
CA LEU A 356 -25.65 13.46 7.16
C LEU A 356 -25.10 12.49 8.22
N THR A 357 -24.86 13.00 9.45
CA THR A 357 -24.15 12.24 10.51
C THR A 357 -25.08 11.71 11.60
N GLN A 358 -26.36 12.03 11.59
CA GLN A 358 -27.33 11.59 12.57
C GLN A 358 -27.74 10.13 12.36
N LYS A 359 -27.92 9.73 11.09
CA LYS A 359 -28.35 8.38 10.70
C LYS A 359 -27.25 7.70 9.89
N ASP A 360 -27.25 6.37 9.85
CA ASP A 360 -26.35 5.57 9.02
C ASP A 360 -27.16 4.71 8.05
N THR A 361 -26.96 4.93 6.77
CA THR A 361 -27.53 4.12 5.70
C THR A 361 -26.47 3.38 4.89
N MET A 362 -25.18 3.57 5.24
CA MET A 362 -24.06 2.95 4.52
C MET A 362 -23.97 1.44 4.70
N ASP A 363 -24.31 0.93 5.87
CA ASP A 363 -24.34 -0.49 6.21
C ASP A 363 -23.03 -1.23 5.87
N LEU A 364 -21.90 -0.72 6.41
CA LEU A 364 -20.54 -1.16 6.08
C LEU A 364 -20.34 -2.68 6.18
N LYS A 365 -21.05 -3.34 7.09
CA LYS A 365 -20.92 -4.80 7.33
C LYS A 365 -21.40 -5.65 6.15
N THR A 366 -22.11 -5.08 5.17
CA THR A 366 -22.56 -5.81 3.98
C THR A 366 -21.53 -5.86 2.86
N TRP A 367 -20.55 -4.95 2.85
CA TRP A 367 -19.66 -4.73 1.70
C TRP A 367 -18.70 -5.89 1.40
N GLY A 368 -18.38 -6.70 2.41
CA GLY A 368 -17.58 -7.91 2.26
C GLY A 368 -18.38 -9.15 1.85
N THR A 369 -19.71 -9.09 1.86
CA THR A 369 -20.63 -10.22 1.60
C THR A 369 -21.54 -9.99 0.40
N GLN A 370 -21.86 -8.75 0.09
CA GLN A 370 -22.63 -8.32 -1.07
C GLN A 370 -21.78 -7.38 -1.92
N LYS A 371 -21.80 -7.57 -3.25
CA LYS A 371 -21.09 -6.65 -4.14
C LYS A 371 -21.65 -5.24 -4.00
N THR A 372 -20.81 -4.33 -3.59
CA THR A 372 -21.17 -2.94 -3.31
C THR A 372 -20.28 -1.99 -4.08
N MET A 373 -20.86 -0.93 -4.61
CA MET A 373 -20.16 0.20 -5.19
C MET A 373 -20.42 1.43 -4.34
N VAL A 374 -19.38 2.03 -3.81
CA VAL A 374 -19.46 3.19 -2.92
C VAL A 374 -18.75 4.36 -3.56
N TYR A 375 -19.44 5.47 -3.68
CA TYR A 375 -18.90 6.75 -4.11
C TYR A 375 -18.79 7.67 -2.90
N LEU A 376 -17.58 8.15 -2.64
CA LEU A 376 -17.32 9.22 -1.69
C LEU A 376 -17.02 10.49 -2.49
N VAL A 377 -18.02 11.36 -2.61
CA VAL A 377 -17.88 12.64 -3.30
C VAL A 377 -17.32 13.67 -2.32
N ILE A 378 -16.16 14.24 -2.66
CA ILE A 378 -15.48 15.23 -1.82
C ILE A 378 -15.27 16.53 -2.59
N PRO A 379 -15.29 17.70 -1.93
CA PRO A 379 -14.95 18.95 -2.60
C PRO A 379 -13.46 18.99 -2.97
N ASP A 380 -13.16 19.54 -4.14
CA ASP A 380 -11.79 19.63 -4.65
C ASP A 380 -10.91 20.63 -3.89
N ASN A 381 -11.49 21.79 -3.54
CA ASN A 381 -10.78 22.95 -2.98
C ASN A 381 -11.16 23.27 -1.54
N ASP A 382 -12.10 22.54 -0.94
CA ASP A 382 -12.54 22.76 0.44
C ASP A 382 -12.13 21.59 1.34
N THR A 383 -11.33 21.91 2.35
CA THR A 383 -10.84 20.92 3.33
C THR A 383 -11.66 20.91 4.63
N THR A 384 -12.73 21.69 4.71
CA THR A 384 -13.56 21.85 5.91
C THR A 384 -14.11 20.51 6.41
N PHE A 385 -14.57 19.65 5.49
CA PHE A 385 -15.17 18.36 5.80
C PHE A 385 -14.22 17.17 5.64
N ARG A 386 -12.91 17.43 5.53
CA ARG A 386 -11.87 16.37 5.42
C ARG A 386 -11.95 15.34 6.56
N PHE A 387 -12.30 15.79 7.77
CA PHE A 387 -12.46 14.91 8.92
C PHE A 387 -13.53 13.82 8.70
N LEU A 388 -14.61 14.11 7.97
CA LEU A 388 -15.65 13.13 7.63
C LEU A 388 -15.10 12.03 6.71
N SER A 389 -14.32 12.40 5.72
CA SER A 389 -13.64 11.42 4.83
C SER A 389 -12.67 10.53 5.60
N ALA A 390 -11.86 11.12 6.50
CA ALA A 390 -10.94 10.37 7.34
C ALA A 390 -11.66 9.42 8.32
N LEU A 391 -12.74 9.91 8.97
CA LEU A 391 -13.61 9.10 9.82
C LEU A 391 -14.25 7.95 9.03
N PHE A 392 -14.73 8.22 7.83
CA PHE A 392 -15.32 7.22 6.96
C PHE A 392 -14.34 6.09 6.67
N PHE A 393 -13.15 6.39 6.14
CA PHE A 393 -12.17 5.34 5.82
C PHE A 393 -11.64 4.61 7.05
N SER A 394 -11.38 5.32 8.15
CA SER A 394 -10.97 4.67 9.41
C SER A 394 -12.02 3.70 9.91
N THR A 395 -13.31 4.08 9.84
CA THR A 395 -14.43 3.23 10.24
C THR A 395 -14.59 2.04 9.28
N VAL A 396 -14.50 2.25 7.97
CA VAL A 396 -14.57 1.20 6.96
C VAL A 396 -13.48 0.14 7.20
N PHE A 397 -12.23 0.57 7.31
CA PHE A 397 -11.11 -0.36 7.46
C PHE A 397 -11.20 -1.14 8.77
N SER A 398 -11.51 -0.49 9.89
CA SER A 398 -11.66 -1.16 11.18
C SER A 398 -12.84 -2.14 11.20
N THR A 399 -13.98 -1.76 10.63
CA THR A 399 -15.19 -2.59 10.59
C THR A 399 -14.97 -3.82 9.72
N LEU A 400 -14.48 -3.66 8.49
CA LEU A 400 -14.26 -4.76 7.57
C LEU A 400 -13.13 -5.69 8.03
N THR A 401 -12.06 -5.14 8.63
CA THR A 401 -10.98 -5.95 9.22
C THR A 401 -11.52 -6.83 10.35
N ARG A 402 -12.29 -6.24 11.29
CA ARG A 402 -12.92 -6.99 12.39
C ARG A 402 -13.86 -8.06 11.86
N GLN A 403 -14.68 -7.72 10.86
CA GLN A 403 -15.61 -8.66 10.24
C GLN A 403 -14.86 -9.83 9.59
N ALA A 404 -13.79 -9.58 8.85
CA ALA A 404 -12.96 -10.63 8.28
C ALA A 404 -12.41 -11.57 9.36
N ASP A 405 -11.88 -11.01 10.45
CA ASP A 405 -11.24 -11.77 11.52
C ASP A 405 -12.23 -12.57 12.37
N VAL A 406 -13.39 -11.98 12.69
CA VAL A 406 -14.37 -12.58 13.62
C VAL A 406 -15.39 -13.45 12.90
N ASP A 407 -15.97 -12.94 11.79
CA ASP A 407 -17.10 -13.58 11.12
C ASP A 407 -16.66 -14.54 10.01
N PHE A 408 -15.50 -14.31 9.37
CA PHE A 408 -15.06 -15.00 8.14
C PHE A 408 -13.68 -15.67 8.23
N LYS A 409 -13.20 -15.99 9.43
CA LYS A 409 -11.94 -16.74 9.63
C LYS A 409 -10.73 -16.12 8.95
N GLY A 410 -10.68 -14.80 8.89
CA GLY A 410 -9.55 -14.02 8.41
C GLY A 410 -9.68 -13.41 7.02
N GLN A 411 -10.71 -13.76 6.22
CA GLN A 411 -10.88 -13.21 4.86
C GLN A 411 -12.33 -12.91 4.53
N LEU A 412 -12.60 -11.74 3.96
CA LEU A 412 -13.92 -11.41 3.45
C LEU A 412 -14.27 -12.28 2.23
N PRO A 413 -15.53 -12.72 2.10
CA PRO A 413 -16.00 -13.49 0.94
C PRO A 413 -15.83 -12.77 -0.38
N ILE A 414 -16.07 -11.46 -0.43
CA ILE A 414 -15.90 -10.61 -1.60
C ILE A 414 -14.73 -9.66 -1.38
N HIS A 415 -13.85 -9.55 -2.38
CA HIS A 415 -12.75 -8.59 -2.35
C HIS A 415 -13.28 -7.16 -2.28
N VAL A 416 -12.76 -6.35 -1.36
CA VAL A 416 -13.11 -4.93 -1.23
C VAL A 416 -11.90 -4.08 -1.59
N ARG A 417 -12.06 -3.21 -2.60
CA ARG A 417 -11.01 -2.33 -3.08
C ARG A 417 -11.36 -0.86 -2.90
N SER A 418 -10.44 -0.11 -2.29
CA SER A 418 -10.59 1.33 -2.08
C SER A 418 -9.67 2.11 -3.01
N TYR A 419 -10.25 2.89 -3.93
CA TYR A 419 -9.56 3.85 -4.79
C TYR A 419 -9.60 5.21 -4.10
N LEU A 420 -8.47 5.63 -3.53
CA LEU A 420 -8.33 6.89 -2.80
C LEU A 420 -7.82 7.96 -3.79
N ASP A 421 -8.70 8.38 -4.73
CA ASP A 421 -8.33 9.42 -5.70
C ASP A 421 -8.18 10.76 -4.98
N GLU A 422 -7.20 11.56 -5.36
CA GLU A 422 -6.77 12.76 -4.63
C GLU A 422 -6.52 12.48 -3.13
N PHE A 423 -5.74 11.43 -2.83
CA PHE A 423 -5.53 10.90 -1.48
C PHE A 423 -5.17 11.97 -0.44
N ALA A 424 -4.45 13.02 -0.87
CA ALA A 424 -4.11 14.14 0.01
C ALA A 424 -5.34 14.90 0.54
N ASN A 425 -6.48 14.85 -0.15
CA ASN A 425 -7.72 15.53 0.24
C ASN A 425 -8.62 14.68 1.14
N VAL A 426 -8.34 13.37 1.26
CA VAL A 426 -9.10 12.47 2.15
C VAL A 426 -8.89 12.80 3.64
N GLY A 427 -7.74 13.38 3.98
CA GLY A 427 -7.33 13.61 5.36
C GLY A 427 -6.36 12.54 5.87
N GLU A 428 -5.84 12.78 7.07
CA GLU A 428 -4.99 11.81 7.73
C GLU A 428 -5.82 10.66 8.31
N ILE A 429 -5.58 9.45 7.82
CA ILE A 429 -6.15 8.24 8.38
C ILE A 429 -5.10 7.67 9.35
N PRO A 430 -5.33 7.72 10.67
CA PRO A 430 -4.40 7.15 11.63
C PRO A 430 -4.15 5.66 11.34
N ASP A 431 -2.93 5.21 11.61
CA ASP A 431 -2.50 3.82 11.40
C ASP A 431 -2.65 3.33 9.94
N PHE A 432 -2.70 4.25 8.95
CA PHE A 432 -2.85 3.87 7.54
C PHE A 432 -1.69 3.01 7.03
N ALA A 433 -0.48 3.26 7.53
CA ALA A 433 0.70 2.46 7.19
C ALA A 433 0.54 1.01 7.66
N GLU A 434 0.02 0.81 8.87
CA GLU A 434 -0.30 -0.50 9.44
C GLU A 434 -1.47 -1.15 8.72
N GLN A 435 -2.50 -0.36 8.37
CA GLN A 435 -3.63 -0.83 7.58
C GLN A 435 -3.17 -1.39 6.23
N THR A 436 -2.25 -0.72 5.52
CA THR A 436 -1.73 -1.21 4.24
C THR A 436 -1.05 -2.58 4.36
N SER A 437 -0.49 -2.91 5.53
CA SER A 437 0.13 -4.22 5.77
C SER A 437 -0.90 -5.32 6.05
N THR A 438 -1.98 -4.96 6.76
CA THR A 438 -2.95 -5.93 7.31
C THR A 438 -4.08 -6.29 6.35
N VAL A 439 -4.54 -5.36 5.51
CA VAL A 439 -5.68 -5.54 4.60
C VAL A 439 -5.50 -6.68 3.58
N ARG A 440 -4.26 -6.98 3.20
CA ARG A 440 -3.93 -8.04 2.24
C ARG A 440 -4.52 -9.39 2.65
N SER A 441 -4.27 -9.82 3.89
CA SER A 441 -4.73 -11.11 4.41
C SER A 441 -6.25 -11.20 4.55
N ARG A 442 -6.94 -10.06 4.53
CA ARG A 442 -8.39 -9.96 4.75
C ARG A 442 -9.21 -9.80 3.46
N ASN A 443 -8.61 -10.10 2.32
CA ASN A 443 -9.21 -9.93 0.99
C ASN A 443 -9.63 -8.48 0.70
N MET A 444 -8.79 -7.54 1.13
CA MET A 444 -8.96 -6.11 0.88
C MET A 444 -7.75 -5.55 0.15
N SER A 445 -7.91 -4.43 -0.55
CA SER A 445 -6.78 -3.70 -1.16
C SER A 445 -7.00 -2.20 -1.21
N LEU A 446 -5.91 -1.46 -1.04
CA LEU A 446 -5.88 0.00 -1.02
C LEU A 446 -5.12 0.51 -2.23
N VAL A 447 -5.67 1.54 -2.85
CA VAL A 447 -5.09 2.18 -4.04
C VAL A 447 -4.99 3.70 -3.79
N PRO A 448 -3.97 4.16 -3.03
CA PRO A 448 -3.69 5.60 -2.92
C PRO A 448 -3.29 6.15 -4.29
N ILE A 449 -3.95 7.23 -4.70
CA ILE A 449 -3.72 7.91 -5.98
C ILE A 449 -3.27 9.35 -5.69
N LEU A 450 -2.08 9.68 -6.15
CA LEU A 450 -1.36 10.90 -5.80
C LEU A 450 -1.04 11.72 -7.05
N GLN A 451 -0.88 13.01 -6.90
CA GLN A 451 -0.35 13.86 -7.97
C GLN A 451 1.18 13.77 -8.03
N ASN A 452 1.85 13.73 -6.88
CA ASN A 452 3.29 13.61 -6.71
C ASN A 452 3.64 12.88 -5.40
N ILE A 453 4.90 12.52 -5.24
CA ILE A 453 5.36 11.80 -4.04
C ILE A 453 5.35 12.69 -2.80
N ALA A 454 5.56 14.00 -2.96
CA ALA A 454 5.60 14.95 -1.85
C ALA A 454 4.26 15.01 -1.08
N GLN A 455 3.13 14.75 -1.74
CA GLN A 455 1.83 14.65 -1.07
C GLN A 455 1.80 13.54 -0.02
N LEU A 456 2.34 12.36 -0.35
CA LEU A 456 2.41 11.24 0.59
C LEU A 456 3.39 11.53 1.74
N GLN A 457 4.55 12.08 1.41
CA GLN A 457 5.56 12.48 2.39
C GLN A 457 5.03 13.55 3.33
N GLY A 458 4.27 14.51 2.80
CA GLY A 458 3.66 15.59 3.57
C GLY A 458 2.59 15.11 4.56
N LEU A 459 1.75 14.15 4.14
CA LEU A 459 0.65 13.63 4.94
C LEU A 459 1.11 12.66 6.05
N TYR A 460 2.15 11.85 5.77
CA TYR A 460 2.66 10.80 6.68
C TYR A 460 4.15 11.02 7.01
N LYS A 461 4.47 12.23 7.52
CA LYS A 461 5.85 12.63 7.87
C LYS A 461 6.40 11.85 9.05
N GLU A 462 5.56 11.63 10.07
CA GLU A 462 5.96 11.05 11.34
C GLU A 462 6.54 9.66 11.14
N LYS A 463 7.71 9.42 11.76
CA LYS A 463 8.44 8.14 11.68
C LYS A 463 8.63 7.61 10.25
N GLU A 464 8.59 8.49 9.24
CA GLU A 464 8.69 8.12 7.82
C GLU A 464 7.63 7.08 7.39
N ALA A 465 6.41 7.14 7.97
CA ALA A 465 5.33 6.18 7.71
C ALA A 465 4.98 6.06 6.21
N TRP A 466 5.22 7.11 5.42
CA TRP A 466 5.09 7.07 3.96
C TRP A 466 5.96 5.98 3.30
N LYS A 467 7.16 5.67 3.84
CA LYS A 467 8.00 4.58 3.33
C LYS A 467 7.38 3.21 3.58
N THR A 468 6.73 3.04 4.73
CA THR A 468 6.00 1.82 5.07
C THR A 468 4.81 1.61 4.13
N ILE A 469 4.05 2.69 3.82
CA ILE A 469 2.95 2.64 2.85
C ILE A 469 3.44 2.20 1.47
N LEU A 470 4.56 2.80 0.99
CA LEU A 470 5.19 2.39 -0.28
C LEU A 470 5.66 0.93 -0.25
N GLY A 471 6.29 0.50 0.85
CA GLY A 471 6.81 -0.86 1.01
C GLY A 471 5.71 -1.92 1.03
N ASN A 472 4.51 -1.58 1.49
CA ASN A 472 3.34 -2.45 1.55
C ASN A 472 2.53 -2.47 0.24
N CYS A 473 2.98 -1.79 -0.81
CA CYS A 473 2.39 -1.80 -2.14
C CYS A 473 3.33 -2.50 -3.12
N ASP A 474 3.03 -3.76 -3.47
CA ASP A 474 3.84 -4.53 -4.42
C ASP A 474 3.84 -3.94 -5.84
N SER A 475 2.91 -3.04 -6.13
CA SER A 475 2.77 -2.42 -7.44
C SER A 475 2.76 -0.90 -7.34
N LEU A 476 3.40 -0.25 -8.32
CA LEU A 476 3.38 1.20 -8.50
C LEU A 476 3.16 1.51 -9.99
N LEU A 477 2.18 2.37 -10.26
CA LEU A 477 1.88 2.90 -11.57
C LEU A 477 2.23 4.38 -11.63
N TYR A 478 3.19 4.76 -12.47
CA TYR A 478 3.53 6.15 -12.74
C TYR A 478 3.00 6.58 -14.11
N LEU A 479 2.10 7.55 -14.10
CA LEU A 479 1.41 8.06 -15.29
C LEU A 479 2.04 9.35 -15.87
N GLY A 480 3.20 9.77 -15.36
CA GLY A 480 3.81 11.05 -15.71
C GLY A 480 3.36 12.19 -14.82
N GLY A 481 4.12 13.27 -14.83
CA GLY A 481 3.88 14.46 -13.99
C GLY A 481 4.89 15.55 -14.36
N ASN A 482 4.93 16.62 -13.54
CA ASN A 482 5.83 17.76 -13.75
C ASN A 482 6.62 18.09 -12.47
N ASP A 483 6.73 17.14 -11.53
CA ASP A 483 7.36 17.32 -10.22
C ASP A 483 8.75 16.68 -10.19
N GLU A 484 9.78 17.48 -9.97
CA GLU A 484 11.19 17.07 -10.00
C GLU A 484 11.53 16.02 -8.93
N GLU A 485 10.95 16.15 -7.72
CA GLU A 485 11.17 15.18 -6.64
C GLU A 485 10.62 13.80 -7.03
N THR A 486 9.45 13.78 -7.67
CA THR A 486 8.88 12.54 -8.22
C THR A 486 9.75 11.96 -9.34
N PHE A 487 10.37 12.79 -10.19
CA PHE A 487 11.28 12.29 -11.23
C PHE A 487 12.51 11.62 -10.63
N LYS A 488 13.14 12.24 -9.63
CA LYS A 488 14.29 11.69 -8.89
C LYS A 488 13.91 10.38 -8.19
N PHE A 489 12.75 10.36 -7.52
CA PHE A 489 12.22 9.17 -6.88
C PHE A 489 12.03 8.03 -7.87
N MET A 490 11.39 8.28 -9.02
CA MET A 490 11.17 7.27 -10.06
C MET A 490 12.48 6.78 -10.68
N SER A 491 13.41 7.66 -11.01
CA SER A 491 14.73 7.31 -11.52
C SER A 491 15.48 6.38 -10.54
N GLY A 492 15.45 6.70 -9.23
CA GLY A 492 16.03 5.86 -8.20
C GLY A 492 15.41 4.45 -8.10
N LEU A 493 14.07 4.37 -8.25
CA LEU A 493 13.35 3.07 -8.26
C LEU A 493 13.68 2.19 -9.47
N LEU A 494 14.00 2.80 -10.61
CA LEU A 494 14.38 2.10 -11.83
C LEU A 494 15.75 1.42 -11.71
N GLY A 495 16.65 2.01 -10.91
CA GLY A 495 17.99 1.49 -10.67
C GLY A 495 18.98 1.80 -11.81
N LYS A 496 20.17 1.22 -11.70
CA LYS A 496 21.30 1.47 -12.61
C LYS A 496 21.56 0.29 -13.52
N GLN A 497 21.99 0.58 -14.74
CA GLN A 497 22.49 -0.37 -15.72
C GLN A 497 23.97 -0.11 -16.01
N THR A 498 24.69 -1.10 -16.47
CA THR A 498 26.05 -0.96 -16.99
C THR A 498 25.97 -0.60 -18.45
N ILE A 499 26.68 0.46 -18.87
CA ILE A 499 26.82 0.85 -20.27
C ILE A 499 28.29 0.89 -20.66
N ASP A 500 28.58 0.56 -21.94
CA ASP A 500 29.90 0.71 -22.52
C ASP A 500 30.04 2.12 -23.09
N VAL A 501 31.05 2.85 -22.62
CA VAL A 501 31.39 4.19 -23.12
C VAL A 501 32.69 4.08 -23.91
N ARG A 502 32.64 4.55 -25.14
CA ARG A 502 33.81 4.64 -26.00
C ARG A 502 34.29 6.07 -26.05
N SER A 503 35.50 6.31 -25.55
CA SER A 503 36.18 7.60 -25.67
C SER A 503 37.26 7.49 -26.75
N SER A 504 37.26 8.42 -27.70
CA SER A 504 38.32 8.52 -28.74
C SER A 504 39.03 9.87 -28.60
N SER A 505 40.34 9.82 -28.47
CA SER A 505 41.19 11.01 -28.50
C SER A 505 42.04 10.99 -29.77
N ARG A 506 42.02 12.08 -30.52
CA ARG A 506 42.88 12.27 -31.68
C ARG A 506 43.77 13.48 -31.41
N SER A 507 45.07 13.28 -31.50
CA SER A 507 46.06 14.35 -31.50
C SER A 507 46.48 14.66 -32.94
N PHE A 508 46.41 15.94 -33.32
CA PHE A 508 46.83 16.42 -34.65
C PHE A 508 48.22 17.04 -34.49
N GLY A 509 49.23 16.43 -35.12
CA GLY A 509 50.62 16.89 -35.19
C GLY A 509 51.39 16.02 -36.15
N GLN A 510 52.71 16.34 -36.40
CA GLN A 510 53.56 15.56 -37.31
C GLN A 510 53.66 14.08 -36.98
N THR A 511 53.29 13.66 -35.76
CA THR A 511 53.17 12.25 -35.32
C THR A 511 51.78 12.01 -34.69
N GLY A 512 50.71 12.32 -35.45
CA GLY A 512 49.34 12.16 -34.96
C GLY A 512 49.07 10.78 -34.38
N SER A 513 48.54 10.69 -33.15
CA SER A 513 48.12 9.46 -32.54
C SER A 513 46.61 9.41 -32.31
N SER A 514 46.02 8.24 -32.48
CA SER A 514 44.61 7.97 -32.18
C SER A 514 44.53 6.92 -31.09
N SER A 515 43.92 7.27 -29.99
CA SER A 515 43.66 6.33 -28.87
C SER A 515 42.17 6.13 -28.72
N THR A 516 41.74 4.88 -28.64
CA THR A 516 40.36 4.52 -28.30
C THR A 516 40.35 3.75 -27.00
N SER A 517 39.63 4.29 -26.01
CA SER A 517 39.42 3.63 -24.71
C SER A 517 37.97 3.16 -24.60
N HIS A 518 37.79 1.93 -24.13
CA HIS A 518 36.49 1.36 -23.79
C HIS A 518 36.39 1.28 -22.27
N GLN A 519 35.38 1.93 -21.71
CA GLN A 519 35.15 1.95 -20.26
C GLN A 519 33.69 1.59 -19.96
N LYS A 520 33.48 0.72 -18.99
CA LYS A 520 32.13 0.45 -18.46
C LYS A 520 31.82 1.42 -17.34
N ILE A 521 30.62 2.00 -17.37
CA ILE A 521 30.16 2.94 -16.33
C ILE A 521 28.73 2.61 -15.88
N ALA A 522 28.39 3.03 -14.66
CA ALA A 522 27.02 3.04 -14.18
C ALA A 522 26.21 4.16 -14.84
N ARG A 523 25.02 3.84 -15.32
CA ARG A 523 24.03 4.82 -15.77
C ARG A 523 22.66 4.45 -15.22
N ASP A 524 21.88 5.43 -14.77
CA ASP A 524 20.49 5.20 -14.42
C ASP A 524 19.72 4.64 -15.62
N LEU A 525 18.85 3.65 -15.40
CA LEU A 525 18.04 3.04 -16.47
C LEU A 525 17.20 4.11 -17.20
N MET A 526 16.68 5.08 -16.43
CA MET A 526 16.22 6.39 -16.92
C MET A 526 16.68 7.45 -15.93
N THR A 527 17.27 8.52 -16.44
CA THR A 527 17.58 9.70 -15.61
C THR A 527 16.30 10.44 -15.21
N ALA A 528 16.38 11.33 -14.22
CA ALA A 528 15.25 12.15 -13.81
C ALA A 528 14.66 12.95 -14.99
N ASP A 529 15.51 13.51 -15.84
CA ASP A 529 15.10 14.24 -17.05
C ASP A 529 14.37 13.34 -18.06
N GLU A 530 14.84 12.12 -18.25
CA GLU A 530 14.19 11.15 -19.13
C GLU A 530 12.83 10.71 -18.59
N VAL A 531 12.67 10.63 -17.27
CA VAL A 531 11.38 10.37 -16.61
C VAL A 531 10.43 11.55 -16.83
N GLY A 532 10.92 12.79 -16.67
CA GLY A 532 10.14 14.00 -16.91
C GLY A 532 9.71 14.17 -18.36
N ASN A 533 10.55 13.75 -19.30
CA ASN A 533 10.33 13.84 -20.75
C ASN A 533 9.59 12.62 -21.34
N MET A 534 9.00 11.75 -20.52
CA MET A 534 8.18 10.64 -21.03
C MET A 534 7.01 11.14 -21.88
N LYS A 535 6.70 10.41 -22.96
CA LYS A 535 5.54 10.74 -23.80
C LYS A 535 4.24 10.67 -23.00
N ARG A 536 3.29 11.55 -23.32
CA ARG A 536 1.99 11.63 -22.62
C ARG A 536 1.19 10.34 -22.60
N ASP A 537 1.39 9.45 -23.57
CA ASP A 537 0.72 8.15 -23.67
C ASP A 537 1.52 7.00 -23.01
N GLU A 538 2.74 7.27 -22.54
CA GLU A 538 3.58 6.28 -21.84
C GLU A 538 3.37 6.30 -20.33
N CYS A 539 3.68 5.16 -19.69
CA CYS A 539 3.69 4.99 -18.25
C CYS A 539 4.75 3.98 -17.82
N LEU A 540 5.11 4.03 -16.55
CA LEU A 540 5.97 3.05 -15.90
C LEU A 540 5.15 2.21 -14.92
N VAL A 541 5.32 0.90 -14.97
CA VAL A 541 4.66 -0.03 -14.05
C VAL A 541 5.74 -0.84 -13.35
N ARG A 542 5.85 -0.66 -12.04
CA ARG A 542 6.66 -1.50 -11.17
C ARG A 542 5.78 -2.57 -10.55
N ILE A 543 6.22 -3.82 -10.59
CA ILE A 543 5.67 -4.93 -9.83
C ILE A 543 6.85 -5.54 -9.07
N ALA A 544 6.69 -5.76 -7.76
CA ALA A 544 7.77 -6.28 -6.92
C ALA A 544 8.33 -7.61 -7.48
N GLY A 545 9.65 -7.76 -7.45
CA GLY A 545 10.34 -8.99 -7.88
C GLY A 545 10.52 -9.17 -9.38
N VAL A 546 10.16 -8.17 -10.21
CA VAL A 546 10.43 -8.15 -11.65
C VAL A 546 10.91 -6.76 -12.10
N PRO A 547 11.64 -6.69 -13.24
CA PRO A 547 12.03 -5.41 -13.81
C PRO A 547 10.83 -4.51 -14.13
N VAL A 548 11.02 -3.20 -14.04
CA VAL A 548 9.97 -2.22 -14.34
C VAL A 548 9.55 -2.29 -15.80
N PHE A 549 8.28 -2.15 -16.06
CA PHE A 549 7.73 -2.13 -17.42
C PHE A 549 7.52 -0.70 -17.88
N ARG A 550 8.17 -0.30 -18.97
CA ARG A 550 7.84 0.92 -19.72
C ARG A 550 6.86 0.55 -20.81
N THR A 551 5.68 1.13 -20.79
CA THR A 551 4.60 0.78 -21.72
C THR A 551 3.65 1.95 -21.94
N LYS A 552 2.62 1.75 -22.76
CA LYS A 552 1.58 2.75 -23.00
C LYS A 552 0.47 2.66 -21.95
N LYS A 553 -0.08 3.81 -21.60
CA LYS A 553 -1.28 3.91 -20.77
C LYS A 553 -2.43 3.13 -21.39
N TYR A 554 -3.32 2.65 -20.56
CA TYR A 554 -4.54 1.99 -21.06
C TYR A 554 -5.42 2.96 -21.83
N PHE A 555 -6.06 2.46 -22.89
CA PHE A 555 -7.00 3.23 -23.70
C PHE A 555 -8.44 2.82 -23.35
N PRO A 556 -9.17 3.60 -22.56
CA PRO A 556 -10.42 3.18 -21.92
C PRO A 556 -11.53 2.79 -22.88
N LEU A 557 -11.64 3.49 -24.02
CA LEU A 557 -12.64 3.23 -25.07
C LEU A 557 -12.55 1.81 -25.65
N LYS A 558 -11.45 1.08 -25.42
CA LYS A 558 -11.31 -0.34 -25.79
C LYS A 558 -11.87 -1.30 -24.74
N HIS A 559 -12.29 -0.80 -23.58
CA HIS A 559 -12.88 -1.64 -22.55
C HIS A 559 -14.29 -2.08 -22.97
N ARG A 560 -14.59 -3.37 -22.84
CA ARG A 560 -15.88 -3.95 -23.27
C ARG A 560 -17.09 -3.24 -22.66
N ASN A 561 -16.99 -2.86 -21.38
CA ASN A 561 -18.08 -2.24 -20.64
C ASN A 561 -18.13 -0.71 -20.78
N TRP A 562 -17.16 -0.09 -21.48
CA TRP A 562 -17.11 1.37 -21.66
C TRP A 562 -18.37 1.94 -22.33
N LYS A 563 -18.93 1.20 -23.26
CA LYS A 563 -20.15 1.57 -23.99
C LYS A 563 -21.40 1.72 -23.11
N TRP A 564 -21.34 1.21 -21.87
CA TRP A 564 -22.42 1.30 -20.90
C TRP A 564 -22.29 2.50 -19.95
N LEU A 565 -21.25 3.28 -20.06
CA LEU A 565 -21.05 4.51 -19.29
C LEU A 565 -21.76 5.68 -19.93
N ALA A 566 -22.22 6.62 -19.12
CA ALA A 566 -22.70 7.90 -19.58
C ALA A 566 -21.53 8.86 -19.87
N ASP A 567 -21.63 9.64 -20.93
CA ASP A 567 -20.64 10.68 -21.24
C ASP A 567 -21.03 12.03 -20.63
N LYS A 568 -22.31 12.38 -20.67
CA LYS A 568 -22.87 13.67 -20.25
C LYS A 568 -24.27 13.48 -19.66
N GLU A 569 -24.77 14.48 -18.96
CA GLU A 569 -26.05 14.47 -18.26
C GLU A 569 -27.27 14.13 -19.17
N THR A 570 -27.21 14.52 -20.44
CA THR A 570 -28.27 14.21 -21.42
C THR A 570 -28.25 12.75 -21.92
N ASP A 571 -27.29 11.93 -21.51
CA ASP A 571 -27.21 10.50 -21.86
C ASP A 571 -28.24 9.70 -21.04
N VAL A 572 -28.98 8.82 -21.69
CA VAL A 572 -29.97 7.93 -21.04
C VAL A 572 -29.34 7.00 -19.98
N ARG A 573 -28.02 6.84 -20.01
CA ARG A 573 -27.24 6.06 -19.04
C ARG A 573 -26.79 6.90 -17.85
N TRP A 574 -27.00 8.22 -17.86
CA TRP A 574 -26.71 9.08 -16.74
C TRP A 574 -27.62 8.71 -15.57
N TRP A 575 -27.04 8.45 -14.42
CA TRP A 575 -27.77 8.07 -13.23
C TRP A 575 -28.14 9.32 -12.42
N HIS A 576 -29.38 9.77 -12.56
CA HIS A 576 -29.91 10.78 -11.68
C HIS A 576 -30.30 10.11 -10.36
N TYR A 577 -29.32 9.98 -9.45
CA TYR A 577 -29.61 9.41 -8.14
C TYR A 577 -30.33 10.43 -7.25
N HIS A 578 -31.39 9.97 -6.62
CA HIS A 578 -32.05 10.68 -5.53
C HIS A 578 -31.99 9.74 -4.34
N ILE A 579 -31.14 10.09 -3.37
CA ILE A 579 -31.12 9.41 -2.10
C ILE A 579 -32.12 10.15 -1.26
N ASN A 580 -33.32 9.55 -1.09
CA ASN A 580 -34.32 10.14 -0.21
C ASN A 580 -33.69 10.26 1.16
N PRO A 581 -33.53 11.47 1.75
CA PRO A 581 -33.37 11.57 3.18
C PRO A 581 -34.53 10.76 3.77
N LEU A 582 -34.24 9.88 4.73
CA LEU A 582 -35.28 9.09 5.41
C LEU A 582 -36.49 9.99 5.64
N THR A 583 -37.62 9.68 5.02
CA THR A 583 -38.83 10.50 5.16
C THR A 583 -39.22 10.53 6.64
N ALA A 584 -39.92 11.56 7.04
CA ALA A 584 -40.39 11.69 8.44
C ALA A 584 -41.22 10.45 8.89
N GLU A 585 -41.74 9.65 7.96
CA GLU A 585 -42.46 8.40 8.22
C GLU A 585 -41.53 7.21 8.47
N GLU A 586 -40.26 7.27 7.98
CA GLU A 586 -39.17 6.35 8.37
C GLU A 586 -38.39 6.87 9.56
N GLU A 587 -38.73 8.05 10.09
CA GLU A 587 -38.31 8.42 11.42
C GLU A 587 -38.83 7.32 12.34
N VAL A 588 -37.93 6.43 12.73
CA VAL A 588 -38.14 5.55 13.87
C VAL A 588 -38.84 6.42 14.92
N ASP A 589 -40.05 6.02 15.31
CA ASP A 589 -40.85 6.73 16.28
C ASP A 589 -39.99 7.03 17.52
N LEU A 590 -39.29 8.16 17.46
CA LEU A 590 -38.55 8.76 18.57
C LEU A 590 -39.53 9.44 19.51
N SER A 591 -40.85 9.46 19.16
CA SER A 591 -41.90 10.05 20.02
C SER A 591 -42.03 9.30 21.35
N GLY A 592 -41.63 8.06 21.41
CA GLY A 592 -41.46 7.32 22.67
C GLY A 592 -40.15 7.61 23.39
N HIS A 593 -39.21 8.28 22.71
CA HIS A 593 -37.90 8.65 23.27
C HIS A 593 -37.55 10.07 22.80
N LYS A 594 -38.44 11.01 23.05
CA LYS A 594 -38.01 12.37 23.20
C LYS A 594 -36.83 12.30 24.15
N ILE A 595 -35.64 12.78 23.73
CA ILE A 595 -34.74 13.41 24.69
C ILE A 595 -35.68 14.35 25.39
N ARG A 596 -36.13 13.98 26.58
CA ARG A 596 -36.96 14.84 27.40
C ARG A 596 -36.25 16.15 27.37
N ASP A 597 -36.96 17.17 26.97
CA ASP A 597 -36.39 18.52 26.89
C ASP A 597 -35.96 18.85 28.33
N LEU A 598 -34.66 18.55 28.60
CA LEU A 598 -34.09 18.68 29.95
C LEU A 598 -34.12 20.14 30.42
N SER A 599 -34.44 21.07 29.50
CA SER A 599 -34.70 22.45 29.83
C SER A 599 -36.07 22.68 30.51
N THR A 600 -37.00 21.72 30.44
CA THR A 600 -38.36 21.86 30.98
C THR A 600 -38.64 21.03 32.24
N GLU A 601 -37.76 20.10 32.65
CA GLU A 601 -37.93 19.31 33.88
C GLU A 601 -37.23 19.89 35.13
N THR A 602 -36.62 21.07 35.05
CA THR A 602 -36.07 21.78 36.23
C THR A 602 -37.08 22.65 36.96
N THR A 603 -38.37 22.49 36.70
CA THR A 603 -39.42 23.04 37.55
C THR A 603 -40.27 21.88 38.04
N LEU A 604 -39.94 21.34 39.23
CA LEU A 604 -40.91 20.93 40.26
C LEU A 604 -40.25 19.94 41.25
N HIS A 605 -40.09 20.48 42.42
CA HIS A 605 -39.88 19.99 43.79
C HIS A 605 -38.48 20.01 44.31
#